data_79476acdfd92caa464a0fab92699d4bf
#
_entry.id   79476acdfd92caa464a0fab92699d4bf
#
_cell.length_a   1.000
_cell.length_b   1.000
_cell.length_c   1.000
_cell.angle_alpha   90.00
_cell.angle_beta   90.00
_cell.angle_gamma   90.00
#
_symmetry.space_group_name_H-M   'P 1'
#
loop_
_entity.id
_entity.type
_entity.pdbx_description
1 polymer ?
#
loop_
_entity_poly.entity_id
_entity_poly.type
_entity_poly.pdbx_seq_one_letter_code
_entity_poly.pdbx_strand_id
1 'polypeptide(L)'
;MKGITFRLEGDANDYVGKGLSGGKLIIYPPKNSKFKAEENILLGNVALYGATSGEAYFRGIAAERFCVRNSGASVVVEGIGDHGCEYMTGGKAVILGATGRNFGAGMSGGIAYIYDKDKDFDKNCNKETFEIESLLEEDLKDLKELITCLLYTSPSPRDGV
;
A
#
# COMPACT_ATOMS: atom_id res chain seq x y z
N MET A 1 15.84 -10.29 1.81
CA MET A 1 15.65 -11.39 2.78
C MET A 1 14.50 -12.29 2.33
N LYS A 2 14.74 -13.12 1.33
CA LYS A 2 13.73 -14.09 0.85
C LYS A 2 13.38 -15.10 1.95
N GLY A 3 12.09 -15.49 2.04
CA GLY A 3 11.62 -16.53 2.96
C GLY A 3 11.35 -16.08 4.41
N ILE A 4 11.58 -14.82 4.74
CA ILE A 4 11.29 -14.28 6.08
C ILE A 4 9.96 -13.54 6.05
N THR A 5 9.10 -13.82 7.03
CA THR A 5 7.87 -13.07 7.27
C THR A 5 7.96 -12.37 8.62
N PHE A 6 7.81 -11.06 8.61
CA PHE A 6 7.64 -10.24 9.81
C PHE A 6 6.17 -9.90 9.99
N ARG A 7 5.64 -10.18 11.17
CA ARG A 7 4.26 -9.85 11.53
C ARG A 7 4.27 -8.98 12.78
N LEU A 8 3.64 -7.82 12.68
CA LEU A 8 3.48 -6.88 13.79
C LEU A 8 1.99 -6.65 14.04
N GLU A 9 1.53 -7.00 15.22
CA GLU A 9 0.24 -6.60 15.75
C GLU A 9 0.42 -5.30 16.52
N GLY A 10 0.04 -4.16 15.91
CA GLY A 10 0.29 -2.82 16.43
C GLY A 10 0.48 -1.80 15.34
N ASP A 11 1.15 -0.74 15.68
CA ASP A 11 1.54 0.35 14.79
C ASP A 11 3.07 0.41 14.62
N ALA A 12 3.51 1.11 13.61
CA ALA A 12 4.92 1.31 13.34
C ALA A 12 5.20 2.77 12.93
N ASN A 13 6.39 3.23 13.24
CA ASN A 13 6.82 4.59 12.95
C ASN A 13 7.37 4.71 11.51
N ASP A 14 8.21 5.69 11.25
CA ASP A 14 8.75 6.01 9.94
C ASP A 14 9.68 4.92 9.37
N TYR A 15 9.84 4.93 8.04
CA TYR A 15 10.76 4.06 7.29
C TYR A 15 10.49 2.55 7.36
N VAL A 16 9.28 2.13 7.62
CA VAL A 16 8.93 0.71 7.59
C VAL A 16 9.21 0.12 6.21
N GLY A 17 9.96 -0.98 6.17
CA GLY A 17 10.29 -1.68 4.93
C GLY A 17 11.20 -0.90 3.97
N LYS A 18 11.91 0.13 4.43
CA LYS A 18 12.89 0.83 3.60
C LYS A 18 13.89 -0.16 3.00
N GLY A 19 14.03 -0.13 1.67
CA GLY A 19 14.93 -1.03 0.97
C GLY A 19 14.53 -2.51 1.05
N LEU A 20 13.27 -2.83 1.27
CA LEU A 20 12.78 -4.21 1.28
C LEU A 20 13.24 -4.94 0.02
N SER A 21 13.94 -6.05 0.18
CA SER A 21 14.56 -6.83 -0.90
C SER A 21 14.14 -8.30 -0.87
N GLY A 22 12.88 -8.56 -0.67
CA GLY A 22 12.27 -9.89 -0.52
C GLY A 22 11.70 -10.11 0.87
N GLY A 23 10.99 -11.21 1.03
CA GLY A 23 10.26 -11.49 2.27
C GLY A 23 8.89 -10.82 2.33
N LYS A 24 8.29 -10.86 3.51
CA LYS A 24 6.93 -10.40 3.71
C LYS A 24 6.82 -9.58 5.00
N LEU A 25 6.17 -8.42 4.91
CA LEU A 25 5.82 -7.56 6.03
C LEU A 25 4.31 -7.55 6.20
N ILE A 26 3.83 -7.78 7.41
CA ILE A 26 2.41 -7.76 7.74
C ILE A 26 2.22 -6.91 8.99
N ILE A 27 1.45 -5.82 8.88
CA ILE A 27 1.16 -4.92 10.00
C ILE A 27 -0.35 -4.70 10.07
N TYR A 28 -0.91 -4.90 11.25
CA TYR A 28 -2.34 -4.77 11.50
C TYR A 28 -2.61 -4.39 12.96
N PRO A 29 -3.76 -3.73 13.26
CA PRO A 29 -4.07 -3.33 14.63
C PRO A 29 -4.37 -4.54 15.51
N PRO A 30 -4.15 -4.44 16.84
CA PRO A 30 -4.54 -5.47 17.79
C PRO A 30 -6.01 -5.84 17.66
N LYS A 31 -6.34 -7.13 17.87
CA LYS A 31 -7.71 -7.64 17.75
C LYS A 31 -8.73 -6.96 18.68
N ASN A 32 -8.26 -6.44 19.81
CA ASN A 32 -9.09 -5.73 20.78
C ASN A 32 -9.16 -4.21 20.54
N SER A 33 -8.63 -3.72 19.43
CA SER A 33 -8.70 -2.31 19.07
C SER A 33 -10.14 -1.86 18.88
N LYS A 34 -10.47 -0.70 19.44
CA LYS A 34 -11.82 -0.11 19.34
C LYS A 34 -11.99 0.82 18.13
N PHE A 35 -10.92 1.05 17.39
CA PHE A 35 -10.93 1.92 16.22
C PHE A 35 -11.01 1.11 14.93
N LYS A 36 -11.42 1.75 13.86
CA LYS A 36 -11.39 1.17 12.51
C LYS A 36 -10.02 1.40 11.88
N ALA A 37 -9.39 0.34 11.42
CA ALA A 37 -8.05 0.41 10.84
C ALA A 37 -8.02 1.33 9.61
N GLU A 38 -9.03 1.22 8.77
CA GLU A 38 -9.18 2.00 7.54
C GLU A 38 -9.38 3.51 7.75
N GLU A 39 -9.60 3.94 8.98
CA GLU A 39 -9.78 5.35 9.36
C GLU A 39 -8.60 5.89 10.17
N ASN A 40 -7.58 5.07 10.44
CA ASN A 40 -6.48 5.44 11.34
C ASN A 40 -5.11 5.16 10.73
N ILE A 41 -4.16 6.05 11.03
CA ILE A 41 -2.77 5.90 10.62
C ILE A 41 -2.09 4.86 11.52
N LEU A 42 -1.62 3.78 10.93
CA LEU A 42 -0.86 2.73 11.57
C LEU A 42 0.63 2.75 11.21
N LEU A 43 0.97 3.35 10.09
CA LEU A 43 2.36 3.47 9.66
C LEU A 43 2.74 4.93 9.52
N GLY A 44 3.96 5.25 9.94
CA GLY A 44 4.54 6.57 9.77
C GLY A 44 4.90 6.89 8.33
N ASN A 45 5.74 7.89 8.15
CA ASN A 45 6.15 8.39 6.84
C ASN A 45 7.18 7.46 6.15
N VAL A 46 7.26 7.55 4.83
CA VAL A 46 8.31 6.95 4.01
C VAL A 46 8.33 5.41 4.09
N ALA A 47 7.18 4.79 4.27
CA ALA A 47 7.08 3.33 4.23
C ALA A 47 7.42 2.79 2.83
N LEU A 48 8.19 1.70 2.77
CA LEU A 48 8.63 1.01 1.55
C LEU A 48 9.50 1.86 0.60
N TYR A 49 10.16 2.88 1.10
CA TYR A 49 11.08 3.68 0.30
C TYR A 49 12.17 2.80 -0.33
N GLY A 50 12.29 2.87 -1.66
CA GLY A 50 13.33 2.13 -2.40
C GLY A 50 13.21 0.62 -2.29
N ALA A 51 12.04 0.08 -2.00
CA ALA A 51 11.80 -1.37 -1.99
C ALA A 51 12.03 -1.97 -3.38
N THR A 52 12.76 -3.08 -3.46
CA THR A 52 13.17 -3.71 -4.72
C THR A 52 12.44 -5.02 -5.00
N SER A 53 11.95 -5.69 -3.97
CA SER A 53 11.19 -6.93 -4.09
C SER A 53 10.55 -7.29 -2.74
N GLY A 54 9.65 -8.26 -2.74
CA GLY A 54 8.94 -8.72 -1.55
C GLY A 54 7.48 -8.28 -1.53
N GLU A 55 6.84 -8.54 -0.42
CA GLU A 55 5.43 -8.27 -0.24
C GLU A 55 5.19 -7.51 1.06
N ALA A 56 4.19 -6.63 1.07
CA ALA A 56 3.77 -5.92 2.28
C ALA A 56 2.25 -5.80 2.32
N TYR A 57 1.68 -6.13 3.48
CA TYR A 57 0.24 -6.09 3.73
C TYR A 57 -0.01 -5.27 4.99
N PHE A 58 -0.61 -4.10 4.80
CA PHE A 58 -0.82 -3.12 5.86
C PHE A 58 -2.31 -2.87 6.06
N ARG A 59 -2.82 -3.27 7.19
CA ARG A 59 -4.21 -3.02 7.57
C ARG A 59 -4.31 -1.73 8.36
N GLY A 60 -4.56 -0.64 7.66
CA GLY A 60 -4.59 0.72 8.16
C GLY A 60 -4.03 1.71 7.15
N ILE A 61 -3.93 2.96 7.54
CA ILE A 61 -3.44 4.04 6.71
C ILE A 61 -1.93 4.21 6.93
N ALA A 62 -1.18 4.36 5.85
CA ALA A 62 0.19 4.85 5.89
C ALA A 62 0.22 6.37 5.74
N ALA A 63 1.15 7.03 6.41
CA ALA A 63 1.33 8.47 6.32
C ALA A 63 1.93 8.90 4.98
N GLU A 64 2.69 9.97 4.93
CA GLU A 64 3.19 10.53 3.68
C GLU A 64 4.31 9.72 3.03
N ARG A 65 4.51 9.90 1.74
CA ARG A 65 5.61 9.32 0.94
C ARG A 65 5.64 7.80 0.93
N PHE A 66 4.49 7.19 0.84
CA PHE A 66 4.35 5.74 0.72
C PHE A 66 4.85 5.23 -0.64
N CYS A 67 5.62 4.14 -0.64
CA CYS A 67 6.15 3.50 -1.87
C CYS A 67 7.01 4.40 -2.77
N VAL A 68 7.61 5.46 -2.26
CA VAL A 68 8.52 6.29 -3.04
C VAL A 68 9.70 5.46 -3.53
N ARG A 69 9.97 5.51 -4.83
CA ARG A 69 11.02 4.72 -5.50
C ARG A 69 10.89 3.21 -5.35
N ASN A 70 9.70 2.70 -5.14
CA ASN A 70 9.45 1.25 -5.23
C ASN A 70 9.77 0.77 -6.63
N SER A 71 10.57 -0.28 -6.74
CA SER A 71 10.99 -0.85 -8.04
C SER A 71 10.59 -2.31 -8.25
N GLY A 72 9.95 -2.96 -7.27
CA GLY A 72 9.57 -4.36 -7.45
C GLY A 72 8.77 -5.01 -6.33
N ALA A 73 8.49 -4.32 -5.23
CA ALA A 73 7.67 -4.87 -4.16
C ALA A 73 6.17 -4.78 -4.51
N SER A 74 5.40 -5.76 -4.04
CA SER A 74 3.94 -5.76 -4.10
C SER A 74 3.36 -5.41 -2.74
N VAL A 75 2.45 -4.46 -2.69
CA VAL A 75 1.92 -3.94 -1.42
C VAL A 75 0.42 -3.68 -1.48
N VAL A 76 -0.24 -3.92 -0.36
CA VAL A 76 -1.65 -3.56 -0.14
C VAL A 76 -1.75 -2.72 1.13
N VAL A 77 -2.44 -1.59 1.04
CA VAL A 77 -2.66 -0.66 2.15
C VAL A 77 -4.07 -0.08 2.10
N GLU A 78 -4.65 0.28 3.22
CA GLU A 78 -6.04 0.78 3.28
C GLU A 78 -6.19 2.29 3.07
N GLY A 79 -5.11 3.01 2.92
CA GLY A 79 -5.06 4.43 2.58
C GLY A 79 -3.65 4.98 2.74
N ILE A 80 -3.39 6.15 2.15
CA ILE A 80 -2.09 6.81 2.22
C ILE A 80 -2.23 8.33 2.31
N GLY A 81 -1.18 8.98 2.80
CA GLY A 81 -1.04 10.43 2.79
C GLY A 81 -0.50 10.99 1.47
N ASP A 82 0.03 12.20 1.53
CA ASP A 82 0.57 12.92 0.37
C ASP A 82 1.83 12.24 -0.20
N HIS A 83 2.11 12.50 -1.47
CA HIS A 83 3.33 12.06 -2.17
C HIS A 83 3.48 10.53 -2.32
N GLY A 84 2.38 9.80 -2.40
CA GLY A 84 2.41 8.35 -2.61
C GLY A 84 2.95 7.97 -3.99
N CYS A 85 3.69 6.87 -4.06
CA CYS A 85 4.24 6.28 -5.29
C CYS A 85 5.10 7.24 -6.15
N GLU A 86 5.65 8.31 -5.56
CA GLU A 86 6.55 9.21 -6.30
C GLU A 86 7.80 8.44 -6.75
N TYR A 87 8.20 8.69 -7.99
CA TYR A 87 9.37 8.04 -8.62
C TYR A 87 9.35 6.52 -8.60
N MET A 88 8.18 5.91 -8.49
CA MET A 88 8.01 4.46 -8.58
C MET A 88 8.40 3.99 -9.98
N THR A 89 9.18 2.92 -10.06
CA THR A 89 9.72 2.37 -11.32
C THR A 89 9.30 0.93 -11.60
N GLY A 90 8.69 0.26 -10.64
CA GLY A 90 8.23 -1.12 -10.77
C GLY A 90 7.43 -1.57 -9.55
N GLY A 91 7.00 -2.82 -9.56
CA GLY A 91 6.17 -3.38 -8.49
C GLY A 91 4.69 -3.07 -8.62
N LYS A 92 3.93 -3.41 -7.59
CA LYS A 92 2.48 -3.22 -7.54
C LYS A 92 2.08 -2.58 -6.21
N ALA A 93 1.27 -1.54 -6.27
CA ALA A 93 0.70 -0.91 -5.07
C ALA A 93 -0.83 -0.93 -5.17
N VAL A 94 -1.49 -1.52 -4.17
CA VAL A 94 -2.95 -1.54 -4.07
C VAL A 94 -3.36 -0.64 -2.91
N ILE A 95 -4.10 0.41 -3.19
CA ILE A 95 -4.55 1.40 -2.23
C ILE A 95 -6.08 1.36 -2.16
N LEU A 96 -6.60 0.89 -1.04
CA LEU A 96 -8.02 0.60 -0.82
C LEU A 96 -8.81 1.79 -0.24
N GLY A 97 -8.18 2.94 -0.14
CA GLY A 97 -8.80 4.15 0.41
C GLY A 97 -8.21 5.42 -0.17
N ALA A 98 -8.27 6.50 0.60
CA ALA A 98 -7.82 7.80 0.15
C ALA A 98 -6.34 7.80 -0.25
N THR A 99 -6.06 8.56 -1.29
CA THR A 99 -4.72 9.00 -1.67
C THR A 99 -4.59 10.49 -1.33
N GLY A 100 -3.43 10.91 -0.86
CA GLY A 100 -3.13 12.32 -0.69
C GLY A 100 -2.77 13.01 -2.00
N ARG A 101 -2.28 14.24 -1.90
CA ARG A 101 -1.87 15.07 -3.03
C ARG A 101 -0.58 14.54 -3.69
N ASN A 102 -0.34 14.97 -4.92
CA ASN A 102 0.87 14.67 -5.70
C ASN A 102 1.16 13.17 -5.86
N PHE A 103 0.11 12.35 -5.89
CA PHE A 103 0.28 10.92 -6.13
C PHE A 103 0.93 10.67 -7.49
N GLY A 104 1.92 9.77 -7.52
CA GLY A 104 2.58 9.31 -8.72
C GLY A 104 3.50 10.32 -9.41
N ALA A 105 3.86 11.43 -8.76
CA ALA A 105 4.79 12.39 -9.36
C ALA A 105 6.10 11.72 -9.74
N GLY A 106 6.53 11.84 -10.99
CA GLY A 106 7.74 11.19 -11.52
C GLY A 106 7.67 9.66 -11.62
N MET A 107 6.50 9.06 -11.47
CA MET A 107 6.31 7.61 -11.65
C MET A 107 6.58 7.26 -13.12
N SER A 108 7.45 6.27 -13.35
CA SER A 108 7.87 5.83 -14.69
C SER A 108 7.68 4.35 -14.95
N GLY A 109 7.19 3.59 -13.98
CA GLY A 109 6.91 2.17 -14.12
C GLY A 109 6.19 1.59 -12.91
N GLY A 110 5.82 0.33 -12.99
CA GLY A 110 4.98 -0.31 -12.01
C GLY A 110 3.49 -0.02 -12.22
N ILE A 111 2.66 -0.59 -11.38
CA ILE A 111 1.21 -0.46 -11.44
C ILE A 111 0.69 -0.07 -10.06
N ALA A 112 -0.19 0.95 -10.02
CA ALA A 112 -0.92 1.31 -8.82
C ALA A 112 -2.42 1.10 -9.07
N TYR A 113 -3.05 0.26 -8.24
CA TYR A 113 -4.49 0.06 -8.24
C TYR A 113 -5.11 0.92 -7.14
N ILE A 114 -6.01 1.80 -7.52
CA ILE A 114 -6.65 2.75 -6.60
C ILE A 114 -8.14 2.45 -6.50
N TYR A 115 -8.63 2.24 -5.28
CA TYR A 115 -10.07 2.23 -5.03
C TYR A 115 -10.55 3.65 -4.76
N ASP A 116 -11.01 4.30 -5.82
CA ASP A 116 -11.46 5.70 -5.80
C ASP A 116 -12.95 5.80 -5.44
N LYS A 117 -13.25 5.56 -4.16
CA LYS A 117 -14.63 5.57 -3.64
C LYS A 117 -15.32 6.92 -3.81
N ASP A 118 -14.59 8.00 -3.57
CA ASP A 118 -15.13 9.37 -3.54
C ASP A 118 -14.97 10.07 -4.90
N LYS A 119 -14.37 9.41 -5.90
CA LYS A 119 -14.13 9.93 -7.26
C LYS A 119 -13.34 11.24 -7.27
N ASP A 120 -12.37 11.34 -6.37
CA ASP A 120 -11.52 12.52 -6.23
C ASP A 120 -10.04 12.26 -6.58
N PHE A 121 -9.68 11.03 -6.94
CA PHE A 121 -8.32 10.66 -7.29
C PHE A 121 -7.72 11.55 -8.38
N ASP A 122 -8.52 11.87 -9.38
CA ASP A 122 -8.12 12.75 -10.48
C ASP A 122 -7.58 14.12 -10.04
N LYS A 123 -8.03 14.63 -8.90
CA LYS A 123 -7.60 15.92 -8.32
C LYS A 123 -6.29 15.79 -7.55
N ASN A 124 -5.99 14.60 -7.08
CA ASN A 124 -4.87 14.32 -6.19
C ASN A 124 -3.65 13.76 -6.93
N CYS A 125 -3.82 13.29 -8.16
CA CYS A 125 -2.76 12.65 -8.92
C CYS A 125 -2.02 13.63 -9.85
N ASN A 126 -0.78 13.29 -10.17
CA ASN A 126 0.03 14.01 -11.14
C ASN A 126 0.02 13.27 -12.49
N LYS A 127 -0.90 13.67 -13.37
CA LYS A 127 -1.15 13.02 -14.68
C LYS A 127 -0.04 13.26 -15.73
N GLU A 128 0.95 14.06 -15.43
CA GLU A 128 2.03 14.36 -16.40
C GLU A 128 2.97 13.19 -16.63
N THR A 129 3.02 12.25 -15.69
CA THR A 129 4.04 11.20 -15.66
C THR A 129 3.50 9.77 -15.75
N PHE A 130 2.19 9.57 -15.74
CA PHE A 130 1.57 8.25 -15.87
C PHE A 130 0.20 8.32 -16.55
N GLU A 131 -0.27 7.19 -17.01
CA GLU A 131 -1.58 7.02 -17.66
C GLU A 131 -2.56 6.34 -16.70
N ILE A 132 -3.82 6.77 -16.75
CA ILE A 132 -4.92 6.09 -16.05
C ILE A 132 -5.58 5.15 -17.03
N GLU A 133 -5.52 3.86 -16.74
CA GLU A 133 -6.06 2.82 -17.58
C GLU A 133 -7.28 2.15 -16.93
N SER A 134 -8.12 1.57 -17.75
CA SER A 134 -9.22 0.71 -17.27
C SER A 134 -8.67 -0.67 -16.88
N LEU A 135 -9.23 -1.26 -15.84
CA LEU A 135 -8.87 -2.61 -15.39
C LEU A 135 -9.15 -3.66 -16.47
N LEU A 136 -8.17 -4.48 -16.77
CA LEU A 136 -8.29 -5.67 -17.59
C LEU A 136 -8.64 -6.90 -16.73
N GLU A 137 -9.04 -8.00 -17.36
CA GLU A 137 -9.33 -9.25 -16.62
C GLU A 137 -8.12 -9.80 -15.85
N GLU A 138 -6.92 -9.63 -16.40
CA GLU A 138 -5.68 -10.02 -15.74
C GLU A 138 -5.42 -9.19 -14.49
N ASP A 139 -5.70 -7.90 -14.56
CA ASP A 139 -5.59 -6.99 -13.43
C ASP A 139 -6.53 -7.38 -12.28
N LEU A 140 -7.76 -7.75 -12.61
CA LEU A 140 -8.75 -8.19 -11.63
C LEU A 140 -8.31 -9.45 -10.89
N LYS A 141 -7.64 -10.37 -11.57
CA LYS A 141 -7.09 -11.58 -10.96
C LYS A 141 -5.97 -11.24 -9.97
N ASP A 142 -5.00 -10.46 -10.40
CA ASP A 142 -3.88 -10.00 -9.56
C ASP A 142 -4.39 -9.23 -8.34
N LEU A 143 -5.31 -8.29 -8.56
CA LEU A 143 -5.91 -7.48 -7.51
C LEU A 143 -6.65 -8.33 -6.49
N LYS A 144 -7.45 -9.29 -6.94
CA LYS A 144 -8.17 -10.22 -6.06
C LYS A 144 -7.20 -11.03 -5.20
N GLU A 145 -6.10 -11.49 -5.77
CA GLU A 145 -5.08 -12.28 -5.08
C GLU A 145 -4.40 -11.44 -3.99
N LEU A 146 -3.99 -10.22 -4.30
CA LEU A 146 -3.35 -9.30 -3.34
C LEU A 146 -4.30 -8.90 -2.20
N ILE A 147 -5.54 -8.57 -2.49
CA ILE A 147 -6.54 -8.22 -1.47
C ILE A 147 -6.85 -9.43 -0.59
N THR A 148 -6.97 -10.62 -1.16
CA THR A 148 -7.17 -11.87 -0.43
C THR A 148 -6.02 -12.10 0.55
N CYS A 149 -4.78 -11.87 0.14
CA CYS A 149 -3.62 -11.94 1.03
C CYS A 149 -3.72 -10.95 2.21
N LEU A 150 -4.16 -9.72 1.98
CA LEU A 150 -4.39 -8.77 3.08
C LEU A 150 -5.41 -9.32 4.08
N LEU A 151 -6.53 -9.83 3.63
CA LEU A 151 -7.61 -10.33 4.47
C LEU A 151 -7.17 -11.54 5.34
N TYR A 152 -6.44 -12.48 4.74
CA TYR A 152 -6.01 -13.70 5.45
C TYR A 152 -4.78 -13.49 6.34
N THR A 153 -3.90 -12.55 6.00
CA THR A 153 -2.66 -12.32 6.76
C THR A 153 -2.81 -11.27 7.86
N SER A 154 -3.81 -10.40 7.75
CA SER A 154 -4.05 -9.27 8.66
C SER A 154 -5.49 -9.28 9.16
N PRO A 155 -5.86 -10.20 10.06
CA PRO A 155 -7.25 -10.28 10.57
C PRO A 155 -7.65 -8.98 11.26
N SER A 156 -8.86 -8.52 10.97
CA SER A 156 -9.49 -7.38 11.64
C SER A 156 -10.26 -7.85 12.88
N PRO A 157 -10.48 -6.97 13.87
CA PRO A 157 -11.44 -7.24 14.95
C PRO A 157 -12.84 -7.62 14.47
N ARG A 158 -13.20 -7.24 13.22
CA ARG A 158 -14.49 -7.57 12.62
C ARG A 158 -14.55 -8.95 11.95
N ASP A 159 -13.41 -9.57 11.71
CA ASP A 159 -13.33 -10.86 11.01
C ASP A 159 -13.64 -12.05 11.93
N GLY A 160 -13.92 -11.82 13.19
CA GLY A 160 -14.19 -12.82 14.23
C GLY A 160 -15.62 -12.88 14.74
N VAL A 161 -16.56 -12.36 13.96
CA VAL A 161 -18.01 -12.42 14.29
C VAL A 161 -18.72 -13.35 13.35
#